data_01ae6488578635c24e3a0e75ca4cb642
#
_entry.id   01ae6488578635c24e3a0e75ca4cb642
#
_cell.length_a   1.000
_cell.length_b   1.000
_cell.length_c   1.000
_cell.angle_alpha   90.00
_cell.angle_beta   90.00
_cell.angle_gamma   90.00
#
_symmetry.space_group_name_H-M   'P 1'
#
loop_
_entity.id
_entity.type
_entity.pdbx_description
1 polymer ?
#
loop_
_entity_poly.entity_id
_entity_poly.type
_entity_poly.pdbx_seq_one_letter_code
_entity_poly.pdbx_strand_id
1 'polypeptide(L)'
;MTMQDLLLDAVEQRVLRQLDVQFAMMIAADQPAVMLAAALLSKDAGEGHVCLPLSRLVVDEKMPPVLQSCFALLGERVDWQKILRESSAVGPGDNQAPLILTGERLYLNRLWRNELTVARFFSETNAPLPCDEAQLRQTLDRLFDSGEATDWQKVAAAVALTRRISVISGG
;
A
#
# COMPACT_ATOMS: atom_id res chain seq x y z
N MET A 1 30.29 3.89 -8.83
CA MET A 1 29.35 3.06 -8.04
C MET A 1 27.98 3.21 -8.69
N THR A 2 27.40 2.12 -9.15
CA THR A 2 26.09 2.12 -9.82
C THR A 2 24.97 1.92 -8.80
N MET A 3 23.71 2.16 -9.20
CA MET A 3 22.55 1.83 -8.36
C MET A 3 22.55 0.34 -7.97
N GLN A 4 22.91 -0.51 -8.90
CA GLN A 4 23.02 -1.95 -8.66
C GLN A 4 24.03 -2.29 -7.56
N ASP A 5 25.22 -1.67 -7.59
CA ASP A 5 26.25 -1.88 -6.58
C ASP A 5 25.76 -1.47 -5.18
N LEU A 6 25.09 -0.31 -5.10
CA LEU A 6 24.51 0.21 -3.85
C LEU A 6 23.40 -0.70 -3.29
N LEU A 7 22.53 -1.23 -4.16
CA LEU A 7 21.47 -2.14 -3.73
C LEU A 7 22.03 -3.49 -3.26
N LEU A 8 23.11 -3.99 -3.89
CA LEU A 8 23.80 -5.20 -3.42
C LEU A 8 24.48 -4.96 -2.07
N ASP A 9 25.11 -3.80 -1.87
CA ASP A 9 25.67 -3.39 -0.57
C ASP A 9 24.56 -3.31 0.50
N ALA A 10 23.37 -2.81 0.14
CA ALA A 10 22.22 -2.80 1.04
C ALA A 10 21.75 -4.20 1.47
N VAL A 11 21.96 -5.21 0.63
CA VAL A 11 21.72 -6.63 1.01
C VAL A 11 22.78 -7.11 2.00
N GLU A 12 24.05 -6.82 1.77
CA GLU A 12 25.13 -7.19 2.70
C GLU A 12 24.92 -6.56 4.09
N GLN A 13 24.43 -5.32 4.12
CA GLN A 13 24.08 -4.61 5.34
C GLN A 13 22.72 -5.05 5.94
N ARG A 14 22.01 -6.01 5.34
CA ARG A 14 20.68 -6.50 5.77
C ARG A 14 19.57 -5.43 5.79
N VAL A 15 19.72 -4.39 4.99
CA VAL A 15 18.72 -3.34 4.80
C VAL A 15 17.66 -3.77 3.80
N LEU A 16 18.09 -4.49 2.74
CA LEU A 16 17.24 -5.12 1.73
C LEU A 16 17.47 -6.63 1.74
N ARG A 17 16.47 -7.37 1.23
CA ARG A 17 16.60 -8.80 0.98
C ARG A 17 17.17 -9.03 -0.42
N GLN A 18 17.85 -10.14 -0.63
CA GLN A 18 18.33 -10.53 -1.95
C GLN A 18 17.19 -10.54 -3.00
N LEU A 19 16.00 -11.00 -2.59
CA LEU A 19 14.81 -11.01 -3.45
C LEU A 19 14.41 -9.61 -3.93
N ASP A 20 14.49 -8.60 -3.08
CA ASP A 20 14.10 -7.22 -3.41
C ASP A 20 14.98 -6.65 -4.52
N VAL A 21 16.29 -6.90 -4.41
CA VAL A 21 17.28 -6.43 -5.37
C VAL A 21 17.21 -7.21 -6.68
N GLN A 22 17.08 -8.54 -6.64
CA GLN A 22 16.95 -9.36 -7.85
C GLN A 22 15.68 -8.99 -8.63
N PHE A 23 14.56 -8.79 -7.94
CA PHE A 23 13.33 -8.32 -8.57
C PHE A 23 13.52 -6.96 -9.25
N ALA A 24 14.10 -5.99 -8.55
CA ALA A 24 14.32 -4.65 -9.08
C ALA A 24 15.25 -4.66 -10.32
N MET A 25 16.31 -5.44 -10.26
CA MET A 25 17.24 -5.61 -11.40
C MET A 25 16.58 -6.28 -12.60
N MET A 26 15.72 -7.27 -12.37
CA MET A 26 15.01 -7.99 -13.43
C MET A 26 14.07 -7.06 -14.22
N ILE A 27 13.40 -6.11 -13.56
CA ILE A 27 12.38 -5.29 -14.20
C ILE A 27 12.88 -3.90 -14.65
N ALA A 28 14.00 -3.41 -14.13
CA ALA A 28 14.47 -2.04 -14.35
C ALA A 28 16.01 -1.92 -14.35
N ALA A 29 16.73 -2.87 -14.98
CA ALA A 29 18.20 -2.92 -14.95
C ALA A 29 18.90 -1.64 -15.46
N ASP A 30 18.31 -0.95 -16.41
CA ASP A 30 18.82 0.26 -17.08
C ASP A 30 18.18 1.58 -16.55
N GLN A 31 17.32 1.48 -15.51
CA GLN A 31 16.57 2.62 -14.98
C GLN A 31 16.81 2.77 -13.47
N PRO A 32 17.87 3.47 -13.03
CA PRO A 32 18.28 3.51 -11.63
C PRO A 32 17.19 3.95 -10.64
N ALA A 33 16.39 4.96 -11.01
CA ALA A 33 15.29 5.44 -10.15
C ALA A 33 14.17 4.40 -10.02
N VAL A 34 13.77 3.77 -11.12
CA VAL A 34 12.73 2.71 -11.11
C VAL A 34 13.24 1.49 -10.35
N MET A 35 14.53 1.15 -10.50
CA MET A 35 15.17 0.06 -9.77
C MET A 35 15.12 0.30 -8.25
N LEU A 36 15.45 1.51 -7.79
CA LEU A 36 15.35 1.85 -6.36
C LEU A 36 13.92 1.77 -5.87
N ALA A 37 12.96 2.37 -6.60
CA ALA A 37 11.54 2.32 -6.22
C ALA A 37 11.01 0.88 -6.15
N ALA A 38 11.39 0.03 -7.10
CA ALA A 38 11.00 -1.39 -7.14
C ALA A 38 11.59 -2.19 -5.96
N ALA A 39 12.86 -1.95 -5.61
CA ALA A 39 13.49 -2.61 -4.47
C ALA A 39 12.81 -2.23 -3.15
N LEU A 40 12.52 -0.94 -2.94
CA LEU A 40 11.82 -0.45 -1.75
C LEU A 40 10.37 -0.95 -1.68
N LEU A 41 9.65 -0.96 -2.81
CA LEU A 41 8.31 -1.53 -2.89
C LEU A 41 8.29 -3.02 -2.54
N SER A 42 9.25 -3.79 -3.05
CA SER A 42 9.36 -5.23 -2.74
C SER A 42 9.67 -5.46 -1.27
N LYS A 43 10.55 -4.65 -0.67
CA LYS A 43 10.83 -4.67 0.76
C LYS A 43 9.56 -4.40 1.56
N ASP A 44 8.86 -3.30 1.27
CA ASP A 44 7.62 -2.92 1.96
C ASP A 44 6.53 -4.01 1.83
N ALA A 45 6.39 -4.60 0.65
CA ALA A 45 5.47 -5.72 0.44
C ALA A 45 5.83 -6.94 1.28
N GLY A 46 7.12 -7.20 1.48
CA GLY A 46 7.59 -8.26 2.38
C GLY A 46 7.33 -7.99 3.86
N GLU A 47 7.15 -6.73 4.24
CA GLU A 47 6.79 -6.28 5.57
C GLU A 47 5.27 -6.17 5.78
N GLY A 48 4.47 -6.53 4.76
CA GLY A 48 3.01 -6.57 4.82
C GLY A 48 2.32 -5.30 4.32
N HIS A 49 3.06 -4.34 3.75
CA HIS A 49 2.47 -3.17 3.12
C HIS A 49 1.90 -3.50 1.73
N VAL A 50 0.79 -2.88 1.37
CA VAL A 50 0.12 -3.14 0.08
C VAL A 50 0.71 -2.29 -1.05
N CYS A 51 1.18 -1.10 -0.74
CA CYS A 51 1.74 -0.14 -1.70
C CYS A 51 2.87 0.68 -1.08
N LEU A 52 3.64 1.33 -1.95
CA LEU A 52 4.63 2.33 -1.60
C LEU A 52 4.12 3.72 -2.01
N PRO A 53 3.73 4.60 -1.07
CA PRO A 53 3.41 6.00 -1.37
C PRO A 53 4.65 6.72 -1.91
N LEU A 54 4.51 7.51 -2.98
CA LEU A 54 5.63 8.28 -3.55
C LEU A 54 6.21 9.29 -2.56
N SER A 55 5.41 9.76 -1.61
CA SER A 55 5.87 10.63 -0.51
C SER A 55 6.94 9.99 0.40
N ARG A 56 7.08 8.66 0.36
CA ARG A 56 8.14 7.93 1.08
C ARG A 56 9.44 7.80 0.28
N LEU A 57 9.42 8.14 -1.00
CA LEU A 57 10.61 8.16 -1.86
C LEU A 57 11.39 9.50 -1.70
N VAL A 58 11.70 9.82 -0.47
CA VAL A 58 12.48 10.99 -0.07
C VAL A 58 13.57 10.57 0.91
N VAL A 59 14.66 11.34 0.94
CA VAL A 59 15.73 11.12 1.92
C VAL A 59 15.21 11.49 3.31
N ASP A 60 15.37 10.57 4.25
CA ASP A 60 15.14 10.79 5.67
C ASP A 60 16.47 10.58 6.42
N GLU A 61 16.79 11.46 7.37
CA GLU A 61 18.00 11.36 8.19
C GLU A 61 18.10 10.05 8.98
N LYS A 62 16.95 9.42 9.26
CA LYS A 62 16.87 8.11 9.96
C LYS A 62 17.06 6.92 9.02
N MET A 63 17.09 7.18 7.71
CA MET A 63 17.29 6.13 6.72
C MET A 63 18.71 5.56 6.81
N PRO A 64 18.91 4.24 6.60
CA PRO A 64 20.25 3.65 6.53
C PRO A 64 21.16 4.37 5.52
N PRO A 65 22.42 4.62 5.83
CA PRO A 65 23.35 5.39 4.98
C PRO A 65 23.44 4.86 3.54
N VAL A 66 23.37 3.55 3.35
CA VAL A 66 23.41 2.93 2.01
C VAL A 66 22.19 3.34 1.17
N LEU A 67 21.01 3.47 1.76
CA LEU A 67 19.84 3.96 1.04
C LEU A 67 19.94 5.46 0.78
N GLN A 68 20.48 6.25 1.71
CA GLN A 68 20.76 7.68 1.46
C GLN A 68 21.70 7.83 0.24
N SER A 69 22.70 6.96 0.11
CA SER A 69 23.58 6.93 -1.05
C SER A 69 22.86 6.58 -2.35
N CYS A 70 21.84 5.70 -2.30
CA CYS A 70 21.00 5.41 -3.46
C CYS A 70 20.22 6.65 -3.93
N PHE A 71 19.64 7.41 -3.01
CA PHE A 71 18.95 8.65 -3.34
C PHE A 71 19.91 9.74 -3.83
N ALA A 72 21.09 9.88 -3.21
CA ALA A 72 22.10 10.83 -3.62
C ALA A 72 22.58 10.58 -5.06
N LEU A 73 22.66 9.33 -5.50
CA LEU A 73 23.00 8.97 -6.88
C LEU A 73 21.97 9.50 -7.89
N LEU A 74 20.71 9.65 -7.51
CA LEU A 74 19.64 10.13 -8.38
C LEU A 74 19.56 11.67 -8.44
N GLY A 75 20.21 12.36 -7.51
CA GLY A 75 20.19 13.82 -7.39
C GLY A 75 19.09 14.34 -6.44
N GLU A 76 19.12 15.65 -6.19
CA GLU A 76 18.28 16.28 -5.15
C GLU A 76 16.79 16.37 -5.51
N ARG A 77 16.44 16.34 -6.80
CA ARG A 77 15.06 16.51 -7.27
C ARG A 77 14.69 15.44 -8.27
N VAL A 78 14.01 14.42 -7.80
CA VAL A 78 13.51 13.32 -8.62
C VAL A 78 12.00 13.49 -8.82
N ASP A 79 11.57 13.68 -10.06
CA ASP A 79 10.13 13.62 -10.40
C ASP A 79 9.71 12.17 -10.53
N TRP A 80 9.35 11.56 -9.39
CA TRP A 80 8.97 10.16 -9.31
C TRP A 80 7.77 9.81 -10.18
N GLN A 81 6.76 10.69 -10.25
CA GLN A 81 5.58 10.43 -11.07
C GLN A 81 5.93 10.34 -12.55
N LYS A 82 6.74 11.30 -13.04
CA LYS A 82 7.16 11.32 -14.43
C LYS A 82 8.01 10.10 -14.77
N ILE A 83 9.06 9.85 -13.99
CA ILE A 83 10.00 8.74 -14.24
C ILE A 83 9.27 7.38 -14.23
N LEU A 84 8.40 7.17 -13.26
CA LEU A 84 7.66 5.92 -13.17
C LEU A 84 6.68 5.74 -14.32
N ARG A 85 5.96 6.79 -14.74
CA ARG A 85 5.01 6.72 -15.88
C ARG A 85 5.70 6.48 -17.22
N GLU A 86 6.93 6.93 -17.39
CA GLU A 86 7.71 6.73 -18.62
C GLU A 86 8.37 5.35 -18.70
N SER A 87 8.38 4.58 -17.60
CA SER A 87 8.97 3.25 -17.55
C SER A 87 8.04 2.17 -18.10
N SER A 88 8.55 1.30 -18.95
CA SER A 88 7.83 0.10 -19.41
C SER A 88 7.54 -0.92 -18.31
N ALA A 89 8.24 -0.84 -17.17
CA ALA A 89 8.00 -1.68 -16.00
C ALA A 89 6.76 -1.25 -15.20
N VAL A 90 6.22 -0.04 -15.47
CA VAL A 90 5.11 0.55 -14.71
C VAL A 90 3.91 0.76 -15.64
N GLY A 91 2.74 0.31 -15.21
CA GLY A 91 1.49 0.48 -15.95
C GLY A 91 0.43 1.20 -15.14
N PRO A 92 -0.65 1.66 -15.81
CA PRO A 92 -1.78 2.31 -15.15
C PRO A 92 -2.80 1.31 -14.55
N GLY A 93 -2.60 -0.01 -14.76
CA GLY A 93 -3.48 -1.06 -14.23
C GLY A 93 -4.26 -1.87 -15.25
N ASP A 94 -4.27 -1.47 -16.51
CA ASP A 94 -4.94 -2.15 -17.63
C ASP A 94 -4.03 -3.13 -18.39
N ASN A 95 -2.75 -3.13 -18.09
CA ASN A 95 -1.72 -3.94 -18.73
C ASN A 95 -1.09 -4.96 -17.78
N GLN A 96 -0.15 -5.75 -18.31
CA GLN A 96 0.58 -6.78 -17.55
C GLN A 96 1.90 -6.26 -16.96
N ALA A 97 2.09 -4.94 -16.85
CA ALA A 97 3.28 -4.38 -16.24
C ALA A 97 3.47 -4.93 -14.81
N PRO A 98 4.71 -5.23 -14.39
CA PRO A 98 4.98 -5.76 -13.06
C PRO A 98 4.62 -4.79 -11.93
N LEU A 99 4.71 -3.48 -12.19
CA LEU A 99 4.36 -2.41 -11.27
C LEU A 99 3.16 -1.62 -11.78
N ILE A 100 2.34 -1.15 -10.85
CA ILE A 100 1.18 -0.29 -11.15
C ILE A 100 1.32 1.01 -10.39
N LEU A 101 1.17 2.14 -11.09
CA LEU A 101 1.11 3.46 -10.49
C LEU A 101 -0.31 4.02 -10.59
N THR A 102 -0.97 4.15 -9.45
CA THR A 102 -2.30 4.75 -9.33
C THR A 102 -2.23 5.95 -8.39
N GLY A 103 -2.52 7.16 -8.92
CA GLY A 103 -2.32 8.40 -8.16
C GLY A 103 -0.86 8.55 -7.73
N GLU A 104 -0.64 8.63 -6.43
CA GLU A 104 0.70 8.75 -5.82
C GLU A 104 1.12 7.46 -5.09
N ARG A 105 0.62 6.30 -5.52
CA ARG A 105 0.91 5.01 -4.91
C ARG A 105 1.41 4.02 -5.95
N LEU A 106 2.57 3.45 -5.66
CA LEU A 106 3.19 2.38 -6.46
C LEU A 106 2.84 1.02 -5.83
N TYR A 107 2.43 0.08 -6.66
CA TYR A 107 2.02 -1.26 -6.26
C TYR A 107 2.79 -2.32 -7.03
N LEU A 108 3.01 -3.47 -6.42
CA LEU A 108 3.17 -4.70 -7.19
C LEU A 108 1.83 -5.02 -7.88
N ASN A 109 1.83 -5.36 -9.18
CA ASN A 109 0.60 -5.63 -9.94
C ASN A 109 -0.31 -6.64 -9.23
N ARG A 110 0.26 -7.69 -8.66
CA ARG A 110 -0.47 -8.70 -7.92
C ARG A 110 -1.25 -8.11 -6.74
N LEU A 111 -0.62 -7.26 -5.93
CA LEU A 111 -1.25 -6.66 -4.76
C LEU A 111 -2.32 -5.64 -5.15
N TRP A 112 -2.08 -4.86 -6.20
CA TRP A 112 -3.08 -3.94 -6.76
C TRP A 112 -4.34 -4.69 -7.23
N ARG A 113 -4.18 -5.81 -7.94
CA ARG A 113 -5.31 -6.65 -8.37
C ARG A 113 -6.07 -7.26 -7.20
N ASN A 114 -5.36 -7.70 -6.16
CA ASN A 114 -5.99 -8.21 -4.94
C ASN A 114 -6.81 -7.11 -4.24
N GLU A 115 -6.27 -5.89 -4.13
CA GLU A 115 -6.98 -4.74 -3.56
C GLU A 115 -8.27 -4.44 -4.34
N LEU A 116 -8.22 -4.42 -5.68
CA LEU A 116 -9.41 -4.25 -6.51
C LEU A 116 -10.43 -5.36 -6.32
N THR A 117 -10.00 -6.60 -6.18
CA THR A 117 -10.90 -7.74 -5.96
C THR A 117 -11.62 -7.61 -4.63
N VAL A 118 -10.90 -7.24 -3.58
CA VAL A 118 -11.48 -6.99 -2.25
C VAL A 118 -12.44 -5.79 -2.29
N ALA A 119 -12.05 -4.70 -2.95
CA ALA A 119 -12.91 -3.52 -3.09
C ALA A 119 -14.23 -3.84 -3.83
N ARG A 120 -14.16 -4.61 -4.92
CA ARG A 120 -15.36 -5.08 -5.63
C ARG A 120 -16.24 -5.95 -4.74
N PHE A 121 -15.66 -6.90 -4.04
CA PHE A 121 -16.41 -7.77 -3.14
C PHE A 121 -17.23 -6.95 -2.13
N PHE A 122 -16.63 -5.94 -1.51
CA PHE A 122 -17.36 -5.05 -0.59
C PHE A 122 -18.41 -4.19 -1.31
N SER A 123 -18.11 -3.64 -2.48
CA SER A 123 -19.03 -2.79 -3.24
C SER A 123 -20.25 -3.54 -3.76
N GLU A 124 -20.05 -4.75 -4.30
CA GLU A 124 -21.10 -5.53 -4.96
C GLU A 124 -21.93 -6.35 -3.95
N THR A 125 -21.34 -6.73 -2.83
CA THR A 125 -21.96 -7.68 -1.88
C THR A 125 -22.55 -6.99 -0.66
N ASN A 126 -22.18 -5.75 -0.37
CA ASN A 126 -22.60 -5.02 0.83
C ASN A 126 -24.01 -4.40 0.69
N ALA A 127 -25.01 -5.25 0.43
CA ALA A 127 -26.39 -4.81 0.41
C ALA A 127 -26.91 -4.59 1.84
N PRO A 128 -27.83 -3.62 2.06
CA PRO A 128 -28.57 -3.51 3.30
C PRO A 128 -29.36 -4.79 3.58
N LEU A 129 -29.35 -5.22 4.84
CA LEU A 129 -30.24 -6.30 5.30
C LEU A 129 -31.57 -5.69 5.75
N PRO A 130 -32.70 -6.31 5.41
CA PRO A 130 -33.97 -5.89 5.98
C PRO A 130 -33.96 -6.12 7.50
N CYS A 131 -34.26 -5.08 8.24
CA CYS A 131 -34.38 -5.14 9.71
C CYS A 131 -35.52 -4.25 10.18
N ASP A 132 -36.10 -4.60 11.33
CA ASP A 132 -37.00 -3.72 12.06
C ASP A 132 -36.16 -2.65 12.79
N GLU A 133 -36.12 -1.45 12.21
CA GLU A 133 -35.32 -0.34 12.73
C GLU A 133 -35.73 0.07 14.15
N ALA A 134 -37.01 -0.02 14.49
CA ALA A 134 -37.51 0.34 15.81
C ALA A 134 -37.04 -0.66 16.86
N GLN A 135 -37.16 -1.95 16.56
CA GLN A 135 -36.68 -3.02 17.43
C GLN A 135 -35.16 -3.00 17.58
N LEU A 136 -34.44 -2.75 16.48
CA LEU A 136 -32.98 -2.64 16.48
C LEU A 136 -32.53 -1.49 17.39
N ARG A 137 -33.12 -0.30 17.22
CA ARG A 137 -32.82 0.89 18.03
C ARG A 137 -33.08 0.62 19.51
N GLN A 138 -34.24 0.09 19.85
CA GLN A 138 -34.59 -0.24 21.23
C GLN A 138 -33.59 -1.24 21.86
N THR A 139 -33.17 -2.22 21.09
CA THR A 139 -32.21 -3.22 21.56
C THR A 139 -30.83 -2.61 21.80
N LEU A 140 -30.34 -1.80 20.86
CA LEU A 140 -29.08 -1.11 20.99
C LEU A 140 -29.06 -0.09 22.12
N ASP A 141 -30.17 0.67 22.30
CA ASP A 141 -30.29 1.64 23.41
C ASP A 141 -30.30 0.96 24.78
N ARG A 142 -30.76 -0.28 24.85
CA ARG A 142 -30.73 -1.09 26.08
C ARG A 142 -29.36 -1.67 26.39
N LEU A 143 -28.57 -2.00 25.36
CA LEU A 143 -27.27 -2.69 25.51
C LEU A 143 -26.09 -1.73 25.62
N PHE A 144 -26.23 -0.53 25.11
CA PHE A 144 -25.18 0.47 25.08
C PHE A 144 -25.66 1.75 25.76
N ASP A 145 -24.83 2.35 26.60
CA ASP A 145 -25.17 3.56 27.31
C ASP A 145 -25.39 4.75 26.37
N SER A 146 -26.38 5.59 26.70
CA SER A 146 -26.72 6.81 25.97
C SER A 146 -25.91 7.98 26.51
N GLY A 147 -24.59 7.97 26.32
CA GLY A 147 -23.72 9.11 26.64
C GLY A 147 -23.85 10.24 25.63
N GLU A 148 -23.33 11.41 25.97
CA GLU A 148 -23.28 12.59 25.06
C GLU A 148 -22.34 12.37 23.85
N ALA A 149 -21.36 11.50 23.97
CA ALA A 149 -20.40 11.16 22.91
C ALA A 149 -20.88 9.99 22.06
N THR A 150 -20.43 9.95 20.79
CA THR A 150 -20.72 8.82 19.89
C THR A 150 -20.10 7.53 20.44
N ASP A 151 -20.95 6.55 20.75
CA ASP A 151 -20.53 5.21 21.11
C ASP A 151 -20.21 4.40 19.85
N TRP A 152 -18.92 4.26 19.54
CA TRP A 152 -18.46 3.53 18.37
C TRP A 152 -18.72 2.03 18.43
N GLN A 153 -18.84 1.44 19.62
CA GLN A 153 -19.22 0.03 19.78
C GLN A 153 -20.69 -0.18 19.39
N LYS A 154 -21.57 0.74 19.78
CA LYS A 154 -22.98 0.76 19.36
C LYS A 154 -23.11 0.93 17.84
N VAL A 155 -22.31 1.86 17.24
CA VAL A 155 -22.26 2.03 15.78
C VAL A 155 -21.79 0.74 15.09
N ALA A 156 -20.73 0.10 15.57
CA ALA A 156 -20.23 -1.15 15.02
C ALA A 156 -21.30 -2.27 15.08
N ALA A 157 -22.00 -2.40 16.19
CA ALA A 157 -23.10 -3.35 16.35
C ALA A 157 -24.26 -3.06 15.38
N ALA A 158 -24.64 -1.79 15.22
CA ALA A 158 -25.69 -1.38 14.27
C ALA A 158 -25.29 -1.72 12.82
N VAL A 159 -24.06 -1.41 12.43
CA VAL A 159 -23.55 -1.72 11.09
C VAL A 159 -23.52 -3.24 10.85
N ALA A 160 -23.05 -4.03 11.82
CA ALA A 160 -22.99 -5.48 11.71
C ALA A 160 -24.36 -6.13 11.52
N LEU A 161 -25.42 -5.55 12.11
CA LEU A 161 -26.79 -6.08 12.03
C LEU A 161 -27.55 -5.59 10.78
N THR A 162 -27.15 -4.45 10.20
CA THR A 162 -27.85 -3.84 9.05
C THR A 162 -27.17 -4.06 7.71
N ARG A 163 -25.98 -4.64 7.69
CA ARG A 163 -25.20 -4.88 6.48
C ARG A 163 -24.86 -6.35 6.32
N ARG A 164 -24.86 -6.80 5.08
CA ARG A 164 -24.49 -8.18 4.75
C ARG A 164 -23.04 -8.48 5.10
N ILE A 165 -22.18 -7.50 4.96
CA ILE A 165 -20.76 -7.57 5.30
C ILE A 165 -20.39 -6.33 6.10
N SER A 166 -19.64 -6.53 7.16
CA SER A 166 -19.07 -5.45 7.96
C SER A 166 -17.64 -5.80 8.37
N VAL A 167 -16.82 -4.77 8.56
CA VAL A 167 -15.47 -4.90 9.09
C VAL A 167 -15.40 -4.08 10.37
N ILE A 168 -15.04 -4.73 11.47
CA ILE A 168 -14.77 -4.09 12.75
C ILE A 168 -13.25 -4.12 12.94
N SER A 169 -12.65 -2.94 13.00
CA SER A 169 -11.21 -2.76 13.15
C SER A 169 -10.93 -1.91 14.38
N GLY A 170 -9.89 -2.26 15.10
CA GLY A 170 -9.47 -1.58 16.30
C GLY A 170 -9.02 -2.57 17.38
N GLY A 171 -8.40 -2.05 18.44
CA GLY A 171 -7.89 -2.81 19.58
C GLY A 171 -6.89 -2.01 20.38
#